data_f0e46eeee01925fed6fee8f3958aedb8
#
_entry.id   f0e46eeee01925fed6fee8f3958aedb8
#
_cell.length_a   1.000
_cell.length_b   1.000
_cell.length_c   1.000
_cell.angle_alpha   90.00
_cell.angle_beta   90.00
_cell.angle_gamma   90.00
#
_symmetry.space_group_name_H-M   'P 1'
#
loop_
_entity.id
_entity.type
_entity.pdbx_description
1 polymer ?
#
loop_
_entity_poly.entity_id
_entity_poly.type
_entity_poly.pdbx_seq_one_letter_code
_entity_poly.pdbx_strand_id
1 'polypeptide(L)'
;MAKFTSQAGFPPKFTKQVVAERLRDGYWVQALDVAGRGRHDLVGYGPGIGEIYWYENMPIGDGIQWKRHLLADGIPMPVGMDNADVKGVGRQDVIVCYDLYGAGGTFHDPSTDGGKIDWLENPGPDVEEGTRWKRHYIGHVPATHRLRIGHFTREDKLEVIAFPIVSPTAMHGVINVALFTKPDDVLRVDNWPMSIVDAYSFRFVHGVEKKPNLIPGSSLDSLIVSSDEGVSWLYYDERNQRWIRHLIGVGELGQIENTHFKGSGDADVGRLGNDAFAYVAALEPFHGNTVVVYCKKHGEAPDLAQWKRYVLDVFSDPDEKGESPGHCVVCADFDGDGDEEFLVGLRGPAPWQGVMYYKAVDAENGVFLKWRVGDESVARIALGDFKQRGVIDFATIGYSVPHYYEAANPKVVVYYNESTGISSSSDSD
;
A
#
# COMPACT_ATOMS: atom_id res chain seq x y z
N MET A 1 34.53 -5.27 13.24
CA MET A 1 33.73 -6.35 13.89
C MET A 1 32.46 -5.67 14.38
N ALA A 2 31.37 -5.81 13.62
CA ALA A 2 30.07 -5.33 14.06
C ALA A 2 29.65 -6.17 15.28
N LYS A 3 29.28 -5.51 16.36
CA LYS A 3 28.70 -6.18 17.52
C LYS A 3 27.29 -6.59 17.11
N PHE A 4 27.10 -7.86 16.79
CA PHE A 4 25.80 -8.50 16.76
C PHE A 4 25.24 -8.49 18.19
N THR A 5 24.45 -7.50 18.53
CA THR A 5 23.53 -7.60 19.66
C THR A 5 22.35 -8.41 19.17
N SER A 6 22.49 -9.73 19.16
CA SER A 6 21.39 -10.64 18.92
C SER A 6 20.44 -10.58 20.12
N GLN A 7 19.47 -9.71 20.11
CA GLN A 7 18.16 -10.13 20.55
C GLN A 7 17.62 -11.00 19.41
N ALA A 8 18.09 -12.23 19.31
CA ALA A 8 17.52 -13.25 18.45
C ALA A 8 16.08 -13.42 18.87
N GLY A 9 15.19 -12.77 18.10
CA GLY A 9 13.87 -12.42 18.52
C GLY A 9 13.02 -13.60 18.89
N PHE A 10 12.30 -13.44 19.96
CA PHE A 10 11.08 -14.19 20.20
C PHE A 10 10.15 -13.97 18.98
N PRO A 11 9.35 -15.00 18.61
CA PRO A 11 8.40 -14.81 17.52
C PRO A 11 7.50 -13.60 17.82
N PRO A 12 7.20 -12.75 16.81
CA PRO A 12 6.35 -11.60 17.01
C PRO A 12 4.98 -12.04 17.53
N LYS A 13 4.42 -11.30 18.47
CA LYS A 13 3.17 -11.64 19.11
C LYS A 13 2.10 -10.61 18.76
N PHE A 14 1.02 -11.09 18.15
CA PHE A 14 -0.15 -10.27 17.82
C PHE A 14 -1.41 -10.91 18.40
N THR A 15 -2.32 -10.08 18.91
CA THR A 15 -3.69 -10.47 19.25
C THR A 15 -4.64 -9.94 18.20
N LYS A 16 -5.50 -10.82 17.66
CA LYS A 16 -6.43 -10.42 16.60
C LYS A 16 -7.82 -10.07 17.12
N GLN A 17 -8.44 -9.06 16.50
CA GLN A 17 -9.84 -8.70 16.65
C GLN A 17 -10.50 -8.60 15.28
N VAL A 18 -11.61 -9.31 15.10
CA VAL A 18 -12.45 -9.16 13.91
C VAL A 18 -13.23 -7.85 14.03
N VAL A 19 -13.05 -6.95 13.07
CA VAL A 19 -13.75 -5.67 12.97
C VAL A 19 -15.07 -5.84 12.22
N ALA A 20 -15.02 -6.56 11.10
CA ALA A 20 -16.17 -6.92 10.30
C ALA A 20 -15.93 -8.28 9.62
N GLU A 21 -16.99 -9.04 9.42
CA GLU A 21 -16.93 -10.33 8.72
C GLU A 21 -18.06 -10.45 7.70
N ARG A 22 -17.95 -11.45 6.81
CA ARG A 22 -18.90 -11.68 5.73
C ARG A 22 -19.11 -10.44 4.89
N LEU A 23 -17.99 -9.78 4.57
CA LEU A 23 -18.03 -8.63 3.67
C LEU A 23 -18.63 -9.06 2.33
N ARG A 24 -19.41 -8.18 1.72
CA ARG A 24 -19.99 -8.43 0.41
C ARG A 24 -18.91 -8.41 -0.69
N ASP A 25 -17.84 -7.64 -0.46
CA ASP A 25 -16.59 -7.62 -1.24
C ASP A 25 -15.45 -7.10 -0.36
N GLY A 26 -14.20 -7.19 -0.81
CA GLY A 26 -13.06 -6.71 -0.04
C GLY A 26 -11.81 -6.60 -0.91
N TYR A 27 -11.14 -5.46 -0.83
CA TYR A 27 -9.95 -5.19 -1.62
C TYR A 27 -8.99 -4.20 -1.00
N TRP A 28 -9.47 -3.06 -0.50
CA TRP A 28 -8.63 -2.00 0.04
C TRP A 28 -8.96 -1.68 1.49
N VAL A 29 -7.95 -1.48 2.30
CA VAL A 29 -8.06 -0.96 3.67
C VAL A 29 -6.92 0.01 3.94
N GLN A 30 -7.22 1.08 4.65
CA GLN A 30 -6.26 2.10 5.08
C GLN A 30 -6.59 2.57 6.49
N ALA A 31 -5.55 2.88 7.26
CA ALA A 31 -5.67 3.45 8.60
C ALA A 31 -5.47 4.97 8.53
N LEU A 32 -6.40 5.73 9.10
CA LEU A 32 -6.34 7.18 9.17
C LEU A 32 -7.20 7.69 10.34
N ASP A 33 -6.87 8.86 10.87
CA ASP A 33 -7.68 9.51 11.91
C ASP A 33 -8.85 10.27 11.29
N VAL A 34 -9.94 9.55 11.00
CA VAL A 34 -11.15 10.11 10.39
C VAL A 34 -11.82 11.12 11.30
N ALA A 35 -11.89 10.83 12.58
CA ALA A 35 -12.61 11.62 13.55
C ALA A 35 -11.79 12.78 14.17
N GLY A 36 -10.49 12.89 13.83
CA GLY A 36 -9.61 13.94 14.37
C GLY A 36 -9.33 13.80 15.86
N ARG A 37 -9.25 12.56 16.36
CA ARG A 37 -9.08 12.25 17.80
C ARG A 37 -7.67 11.78 18.15
N GLY A 38 -6.74 11.85 17.19
CA GLY A 38 -5.36 11.35 17.34
C GLY A 38 -5.28 9.82 17.40
N ARG A 39 -6.33 9.12 16.94
CA ARG A 39 -6.43 7.67 16.94
C ARG A 39 -6.82 7.18 15.57
N HIS A 40 -6.17 6.12 15.11
CA HIS A 40 -6.47 5.55 13.80
C HIS A 40 -7.80 4.78 13.80
N ASP A 41 -8.64 5.14 12.85
CA ASP A 41 -9.79 4.41 12.36
C ASP A 41 -9.37 3.58 11.14
N LEU A 42 -10.30 2.86 10.52
CA LEU A 42 -10.07 2.18 9.24
C LEU A 42 -11.07 2.67 8.19
N VAL A 43 -10.62 2.81 6.95
CA VAL A 43 -11.48 2.97 5.79
C VAL A 43 -11.23 1.81 4.84
N GLY A 44 -12.30 1.16 4.36
CA GLY A 44 -12.15 -0.01 3.50
C GLY A 44 -13.32 -0.23 2.55
N TYR A 45 -13.02 -0.92 1.44
CA TYR A 45 -13.98 -1.24 0.39
C TYR A 45 -13.54 -2.42 -0.47
N GLY A 46 -14.47 -2.90 -1.32
CA GLY A 46 -14.19 -3.74 -2.46
C GLY A 46 -14.70 -3.14 -3.77
N PRO A 47 -14.24 -3.62 -4.93
CA PRO A 47 -14.56 -3.02 -6.22
C PRO A 47 -15.94 -3.39 -6.76
N GLY A 48 -16.60 -4.42 -6.20
CA GLY A 48 -17.84 -4.98 -6.77
C GLY A 48 -19.10 -4.19 -6.45
N ILE A 49 -19.15 -3.47 -5.32
CA ILE A 49 -20.39 -2.87 -4.80
C ILE A 49 -20.42 -1.36 -4.96
N GLY A 50 -19.26 -0.71 -4.95
CA GLY A 50 -19.16 0.73 -5.06
C GLY A 50 -19.52 1.49 -3.79
N GLU A 51 -19.31 0.87 -2.64
CA GLU A 51 -19.52 1.43 -1.31
C GLU A 51 -18.18 1.51 -0.57
N ILE A 52 -17.92 2.65 0.09
CA ILE A 52 -16.75 2.85 0.94
C ILE A 52 -17.22 2.96 2.38
N TYR A 53 -16.60 2.19 3.27
CA TYR A 53 -16.95 2.13 4.68
C TYR A 53 -15.86 2.72 5.55
N TRP A 54 -16.27 3.44 6.59
CA TRP A 54 -15.46 3.81 7.72
C TRP A 54 -15.80 2.92 8.91
N TYR A 55 -14.77 2.34 9.51
CA TYR A 55 -14.83 1.58 10.74
C TYR A 55 -14.24 2.45 11.86
N GLU A 56 -15.13 3.02 12.64
CA GLU A 56 -14.78 3.93 13.74
C GLU A 56 -14.21 3.15 14.92
N ASN A 57 -13.03 3.54 15.35
CA ASN A 57 -12.34 2.99 16.52
C ASN A 57 -12.85 3.67 17.80
N MET A 58 -13.65 2.98 18.58
CA MET A 58 -14.25 3.49 19.82
C MET A 58 -13.69 2.75 21.05
N PRO A 59 -12.95 3.39 21.97
CA PRO A 59 -12.54 2.77 23.21
C PRO A 59 -13.75 2.48 24.09
N ILE A 60 -13.80 1.27 24.66
CA ILE A 60 -14.79 0.86 25.64
C ILE A 60 -14.10 0.10 26.77
N GLY A 61 -14.04 0.70 27.98
CA GLY A 61 -13.25 0.13 29.07
C GLY A 61 -11.80 -0.05 28.65
N ASP A 62 -11.26 -1.24 28.85
CA ASP A 62 -9.89 -1.60 28.44
C ASP A 62 -9.79 -2.12 26.99
N GLY A 63 -10.90 -2.12 26.23
CA GLY A 63 -10.99 -2.66 24.89
C GLY A 63 -11.34 -1.64 23.82
N ILE A 64 -11.54 -2.13 22.61
CA ILE A 64 -11.97 -1.35 21.45
C ILE A 64 -13.24 -1.98 20.88
N GLN A 65 -14.24 -1.15 20.60
CA GLN A 65 -15.40 -1.47 19.78
C GLN A 65 -15.25 -0.78 18.43
N TRP A 66 -15.57 -1.48 17.36
CA TRP A 66 -15.57 -0.94 16.01
C TRP A 66 -17.01 -0.71 15.54
N LYS A 67 -17.32 0.50 15.09
CA LYS A 67 -18.62 0.84 14.50
C LYS A 67 -18.47 1.12 13.02
N ARG A 68 -19.26 0.43 12.18
CA ARG A 68 -19.22 0.61 10.75
C ARG A 68 -20.18 1.70 10.29
N HIS A 69 -19.68 2.65 9.50
CA HIS A 69 -20.43 3.69 8.85
C HIS A 69 -20.26 3.60 7.33
N LEU A 70 -21.31 3.89 6.56
CA LEU A 70 -21.20 4.04 5.12
C LEU A 70 -20.74 5.46 4.82
N LEU A 71 -19.48 5.61 4.37
CA LEU A 71 -18.84 6.87 4.08
C LEU A 71 -19.30 7.43 2.74
N ALA A 72 -19.29 6.61 1.69
CA ALA A 72 -19.72 6.97 0.35
C ALA A 72 -20.31 5.77 -0.40
N ASP A 73 -21.16 6.02 -1.38
CA ASP A 73 -21.73 5.02 -2.30
C ASP A 73 -21.78 5.56 -3.74
N GLY A 74 -22.21 4.70 -4.67
CA GLY A 74 -22.25 5.06 -6.10
C GLY A 74 -20.87 5.34 -6.70
N ILE A 75 -19.82 4.67 -6.19
CA ILE A 75 -18.44 4.75 -6.67
C ILE A 75 -18.10 3.44 -7.39
N PRO A 76 -18.34 3.32 -8.71
CA PRO A 76 -18.13 2.06 -9.41
C PRO A 76 -16.65 1.67 -9.43
N MET A 77 -16.35 0.40 -9.18
CA MET A 77 -15.00 -0.18 -9.20
C MET A 77 -13.92 0.70 -8.53
N PRO A 78 -14.04 1.04 -7.23
CA PRO A 78 -12.97 1.72 -6.52
C PRO A 78 -11.78 0.75 -6.34
N VAL A 79 -10.55 1.18 -6.66
CA VAL A 79 -9.39 0.28 -6.72
C VAL A 79 -8.12 0.80 -6.06
N GLY A 80 -7.99 2.10 -5.86
CA GLY A 80 -6.85 2.69 -5.15
C GLY A 80 -7.31 3.86 -4.28
N MET A 81 -6.72 4.01 -3.10
CA MET A 81 -7.05 5.05 -2.14
C MET A 81 -5.79 5.56 -1.44
N ASP A 82 -5.81 6.83 -1.09
CA ASP A 82 -4.89 7.47 -0.15
C ASP A 82 -5.63 8.56 0.64
N ASN A 83 -4.99 9.22 1.58
CA ASN A 83 -5.61 10.25 2.40
C ASN A 83 -4.67 11.46 2.61
N ALA A 84 -5.27 12.63 2.78
CA ALA A 84 -4.58 13.86 3.17
C ALA A 84 -5.58 14.91 3.68
N ASP A 85 -5.09 15.91 4.38
CA ASP A 85 -5.87 17.12 4.71
C ASP A 85 -5.89 18.06 3.49
N VAL A 86 -6.82 17.81 2.56
CA VAL A 86 -6.90 18.56 1.29
C VAL A 86 -7.26 20.02 1.51
N LYS A 87 -8.07 20.31 2.53
CA LYS A 87 -8.51 21.69 2.84
C LYS A 87 -7.56 22.43 3.80
N GLY A 88 -6.62 21.75 4.45
CA GLY A 88 -5.76 22.36 5.46
C GLY A 88 -6.51 22.74 6.76
N VAL A 89 -7.50 21.94 7.16
CA VAL A 89 -8.35 22.19 8.34
C VAL A 89 -8.10 21.19 9.47
N GLY A 90 -7.06 20.40 9.36
CA GLY A 90 -6.65 19.39 10.38
C GLY A 90 -7.47 18.09 10.32
N ARG A 91 -8.16 17.80 9.20
CA ARG A 91 -8.95 16.59 9.02
C ARG A 91 -8.52 15.84 7.76
N GLN A 92 -8.45 14.52 7.88
CA GLN A 92 -8.09 13.66 6.77
C GLN A 92 -9.30 13.44 5.84
N ASP A 93 -9.14 13.86 4.61
CA ASP A 93 -10.01 13.54 3.48
C ASP A 93 -9.54 12.25 2.82
N VAL A 94 -10.38 11.58 2.05
CA VAL A 94 -10.06 10.36 1.31
C VAL A 94 -9.97 10.66 -0.18
N ILE A 95 -8.90 10.24 -0.83
CA ILE A 95 -8.72 10.32 -2.27
C ILE A 95 -8.88 8.91 -2.84
N VAL A 96 -9.73 8.73 -3.84
CA VAL A 96 -10.04 7.42 -4.42
C VAL A 96 -10.02 7.45 -5.94
N CYS A 97 -9.39 6.45 -6.57
CA CYS A 97 -9.62 6.20 -8.00
C CYS A 97 -10.69 5.11 -8.19
N TYR A 98 -11.53 5.31 -9.18
CA TYR A 98 -12.70 4.49 -9.44
C TYR A 98 -13.05 4.46 -10.93
N ASP A 99 -14.09 3.68 -11.29
CA ASP A 99 -14.52 3.49 -12.68
C ASP A 99 -13.34 3.03 -13.56
N LEU A 100 -12.64 1.99 -13.05
CA LEU A 100 -11.31 1.57 -13.52
C LEU A 100 -11.20 1.48 -15.04
N TYR A 101 -12.18 0.83 -15.68
CA TYR A 101 -12.14 0.60 -17.13
C TYR A 101 -13.06 1.51 -17.93
N GLY A 102 -13.85 2.38 -17.27
CA GLY A 102 -14.81 3.28 -17.93
C GLY A 102 -16.02 2.57 -18.52
N ALA A 103 -16.85 3.35 -19.23
CA ALA A 103 -18.11 2.87 -19.76
C ALA A 103 -17.91 1.80 -20.86
N GLY A 104 -18.33 0.56 -20.55
CA GLY A 104 -18.19 -0.60 -21.46
C GLY A 104 -16.77 -1.11 -21.63
N GLY A 105 -15.80 -0.53 -20.93
CA GLY A 105 -14.41 -0.96 -20.94
C GLY A 105 -14.19 -2.26 -20.17
N THR A 106 -13.08 -2.92 -20.48
CA THR A 106 -12.61 -4.15 -19.81
C THR A 106 -11.12 -4.06 -19.51
N PHE A 107 -10.60 -5.02 -18.78
CA PHE A 107 -9.16 -5.13 -18.53
C PHE A 107 -8.31 -5.18 -19.81
N HIS A 108 -8.82 -5.82 -20.86
CA HIS A 108 -8.12 -5.96 -22.15
C HIS A 108 -8.36 -4.80 -23.10
N ASP A 109 -9.43 -4.03 -22.89
CA ASP A 109 -9.85 -2.91 -23.73
C ASP A 109 -10.48 -1.81 -22.85
N PRO A 110 -9.69 -1.11 -22.03
CA PRO A 110 -10.21 -0.07 -21.17
C PRO A 110 -10.64 1.16 -21.99
N SER A 111 -11.80 1.71 -21.63
CA SER A 111 -12.30 2.94 -22.22
C SER A 111 -11.48 4.15 -21.79
N THR A 112 -11.41 5.15 -22.65
CA THR A 112 -10.65 6.38 -22.39
C THR A 112 -11.30 7.30 -21.35
N ASP A 113 -12.55 7.05 -20.96
CA ASP A 113 -13.29 7.81 -19.96
C ASP A 113 -13.21 7.23 -18.53
N GLY A 114 -12.50 6.11 -18.36
CA GLY A 114 -12.27 5.45 -17.07
C GLY A 114 -11.15 6.05 -16.24
N GLY A 115 -10.89 5.43 -15.09
CA GLY A 115 -9.79 5.82 -14.19
C GLY A 115 -10.00 7.18 -13.54
N LYS A 116 -11.23 7.47 -13.12
CA LYS A 116 -11.64 8.73 -12.47
C LYS A 116 -11.07 8.83 -11.06
N ILE A 117 -10.81 10.05 -10.62
CA ILE A 117 -10.23 10.35 -9.31
C ILE A 117 -11.09 11.43 -8.65
N ASP A 118 -11.60 11.11 -7.46
CA ASP A 118 -12.30 12.06 -6.58
C ASP A 118 -11.56 12.17 -5.24
N TRP A 119 -11.76 13.29 -4.57
CA TRP A 119 -11.56 13.37 -3.14
C TRP A 119 -12.91 13.46 -2.42
N LEU A 120 -13.01 12.74 -1.31
CA LEU A 120 -14.19 12.66 -0.47
C LEU A 120 -13.95 13.58 0.73
N GLU A 121 -14.71 14.64 0.81
CA GLU A 121 -14.58 15.68 1.84
C GLU A 121 -15.04 15.17 3.20
N ASN A 122 -14.13 15.13 4.17
CA ASN A 122 -14.47 14.82 5.56
C ASN A 122 -15.30 15.95 6.16
N PRO A 123 -16.59 15.71 6.49
CA PRO A 123 -17.48 16.73 6.99
C PRO A 123 -17.17 17.15 8.43
N GLY A 124 -16.37 16.36 9.16
CA GLY A 124 -16.07 16.57 10.57
C GLY A 124 -17.03 15.88 11.52
N PRO A 125 -16.85 16.07 12.84
CA PRO A 125 -17.56 15.29 13.88
C PRO A 125 -19.01 15.71 14.10
N ASP A 126 -19.40 16.93 13.69
CA ASP A 126 -20.72 17.51 14.01
C ASP A 126 -21.79 17.18 12.96
N VAL A 127 -21.54 16.22 12.10
CA VAL A 127 -22.45 15.84 11.03
C VAL A 127 -23.42 14.74 11.50
N GLU A 128 -24.65 14.75 10.94
CA GLU A 128 -25.65 13.73 11.25
C GLU A 128 -25.13 12.32 10.90
N GLU A 129 -25.45 11.36 11.78
CA GLU A 129 -25.14 9.95 11.52
C GLU A 129 -25.76 9.50 10.19
N GLY A 130 -24.95 8.84 9.36
CA GLY A 130 -25.37 8.37 8.04
C GLY A 130 -25.19 9.36 6.90
N THR A 131 -24.69 10.57 7.16
CA THR A 131 -24.33 11.52 6.11
C THR A 131 -23.22 10.95 5.22
N ARG A 132 -23.42 11.00 3.90
CA ARG A 132 -22.39 10.66 2.93
C ARG A 132 -21.42 11.81 2.75
N TRP A 133 -20.13 11.47 2.59
CA TRP A 133 -19.11 12.45 2.31
C TRP A 133 -19.30 13.05 0.91
N LYS A 134 -19.14 14.36 0.82
CA LYS A 134 -19.25 15.06 -0.45
C LYS A 134 -18.08 14.69 -1.36
N ARG A 135 -18.40 14.42 -2.63
CA ARG A 135 -17.44 14.08 -3.66
C ARG A 135 -17.02 15.30 -4.44
N HIS A 136 -15.73 15.41 -4.70
CA HIS A 136 -15.16 16.47 -5.53
C HIS A 136 -14.22 15.83 -6.55
N TYR A 137 -14.42 16.15 -7.81
CA TYR A 137 -13.66 15.59 -8.91
C TYR A 137 -12.27 16.22 -8.99
N ILE A 138 -11.23 15.36 -9.14
CA ILE A 138 -9.84 15.78 -9.35
C ILE A 138 -9.48 15.70 -10.84
N GLY A 139 -9.83 14.62 -11.50
CA GLY A 139 -9.49 14.35 -12.89
C GLY A 139 -9.62 12.88 -13.23
N HIS A 140 -9.03 12.46 -14.36
CA HIS A 140 -8.95 11.04 -14.73
C HIS A 140 -7.73 10.76 -15.59
N VAL A 141 -7.26 9.52 -15.51
CA VAL A 141 -6.32 8.90 -16.45
C VAL A 141 -6.84 7.49 -16.71
N PRO A 142 -7.08 7.09 -17.97
CA PRO A 142 -7.68 5.79 -18.27
C PRO A 142 -6.99 4.64 -17.56
N ALA A 143 -7.79 3.74 -16.98
CA ALA A 143 -7.35 2.57 -16.23
C ALA A 143 -6.48 2.87 -14.98
N THR A 144 -6.62 4.05 -14.36
CA THR A 144 -5.95 4.36 -13.09
C THR A 144 -6.32 3.35 -12.03
N HIS A 145 -5.32 2.64 -11.51
CA HIS A 145 -5.46 1.56 -10.54
C HIS A 145 -4.82 1.91 -9.19
N ARG A 146 -3.76 2.69 -9.20
CA ARG A 146 -3.09 3.20 -7.99
C ARG A 146 -2.94 4.70 -8.05
N LEU A 147 -3.04 5.31 -6.89
CA LEU A 147 -2.72 6.71 -6.68
C LEU A 147 -2.02 6.88 -5.33
N ARG A 148 -1.28 7.97 -5.21
CA ARG A 148 -0.78 8.49 -3.93
C ARG A 148 -0.95 9.99 -3.91
N ILE A 149 -1.21 10.54 -2.72
CA ILE A 149 -1.21 11.99 -2.47
C ILE A 149 -0.04 12.34 -1.56
N GLY A 150 0.68 13.41 -1.89
CA GLY A 150 1.86 13.83 -1.14
C GLY A 150 2.48 15.09 -1.70
N HIS A 151 3.72 15.35 -1.30
CA HIS A 151 4.56 16.45 -1.76
C HIS A 151 5.65 15.89 -2.66
N PHE A 152 5.37 15.70 -3.96
CA PHE A 152 6.28 15.01 -4.87
C PHE A 152 7.25 15.94 -5.59
N THR A 153 6.78 17.11 -6.06
CA THR A 153 7.61 18.08 -6.80
C THR A 153 7.80 19.38 -6.05
N ARG A 154 7.02 19.62 -4.99
CA ARG A 154 7.02 20.85 -4.20
C ARG A 154 6.54 20.58 -2.77
N GLU A 155 7.20 21.24 -1.81
CA GLU A 155 6.87 21.11 -0.39
C GLU A 155 5.59 21.88 0.02
N ASP A 156 5.21 22.91 -0.76
CA ASP A 156 4.13 23.84 -0.42
C ASP A 156 2.75 23.41 -0.95
N LYS A 157 2.67 22.33 -1.76
CA LYS A 157 1.39 21.86 -2.33
C LYS A 157 1.26 20.36 -2.30
N LEU A 158 0.08 19.90 -2.00
CA LEU A 158 -0.31 18.51 -2.21
C LEU A 158 -0.48 18.22 -3.70
N GLU A 159 -0.07 17.02 -4.08
CA GLU A 159 -0.17 16.51 -5.44
C GLU A 159 -0.69 15.08 -5.41
N VAL A 160 -1.53 14.72 -6.38
CA VAL A 160 -1.99 13.34 -6.58
C VAL A 160 -1.29 12.76 -7.79
N ILE A 161 -0.51 11.71 -7.58
CA ILE A 161 0.10 10.94 -8.68
C ILE A 161 -0.73 9.70 -8.98
N ALA A 162 -1.02 9.45 -10.26
CA ALA A 162 -1.90 8.42 -10.73
C ALA A 162 -1.20 7.46 -11.67
N PHE A 163 -1.38 6.16 -11.43
CA PHE A 163 -0.78 5.08 -12.19
C PHE A 163 -1.86 4.17 -12.78
N PRO A 164 -2.02 4.15 -14.11
CA PRO A 164 -2.82 3.13 -14.79
C PRO A 164 -2.26 1.72 -14.59
N ILE A 165 -3.15 0.71 -14.53
CA ILE A 165 -2.70 -0.69 -14.51
C ILE A 165 -2.33 -1.15 -15.92
N VAL A 166 -3.11 -0.73 -16.93
CA VAL A 166 -2.93 -1.10 -18.33
C VAL A 166 -3.02 0.14 -19.21
N SER A 167 -2.42 0.06 -20.41
CA SER A 167 -2.59 1.08 -21.44
C SER A 167 -3.93 0.89 -22.18
N PRO A 168 -4.65 1.96 -22.50
CA PRO A 168 -5.87 1.87 -23.33
C PRO A 168 -5.58 1.40 -24.77
N THR A 169 -4.33 1.33 -25.20
CA THR A 169 -3.96 0.91 -26.55
C THR A 169 -3.47 -0.53 -26.65
N ALA A 170 -2.97 -1.09 -25.54
CA ALA A 170 -2.50 -2.47 -25.47
C ALA A 170 -2.24 -2.87 -24.02
N MET A 171 -2.51 -4.12 -23.65
CA MET A 171 -2.33 -4.61 -22.26
C MET A 171 -0.94 -4.33 -21.69
N HIS A 172 0.12 -4.58 -22.45
CA HIS A 172 1.51 -4.26 -22.10
C HIS A 172 2.04 -3.03 -22.83
N GLY A 173 1.15 -2.16 -23.29
CA GLY A 173 1.51 -0.85 -23.82
C GLY A 173 2.02 0.07 -22.72
N VAL A 174 2.78 1.09 -23.13
CA VAL A 174 3.25 2.12 -22.19
C VAL A 174 2.07 2.88 -21.62
N ILE A 175 2.10 3.11 -20.32
CA ILE A 175 1.08 3.89 -19.60
C ILE A 175 1.54 5.35 -19.42
N ASN A 176 0.59 6.25 -19.22
CA ASN A 176 0.86 7.63 -18.85
C ASN A 176 0.71 7.79 -17.35
N VAL A 177 1.82 7.96 -16.64
CA VAL A 177 1.81 8.35 -15.23
C VAL A 177 1.55 9.85 -15.15
N ALA A 178 0.50 10.27 -14.44
CA ALA A 178 0.10 11.66 -14.36
C ALA A 178 0.16 12.20 -12.94
N LEU A 179 0.44 13.50 -12.83
CA LEU A 179 0.45 14.27 -11.59
C LEU A 179 -0.61 15.35 -11.65
N PHE A 180 -1.48 15.40 -10.66
CA PHE A 180 -2.49 16.43 -10.47
C PHE A 180 -2.06 17.32 -9.31
N THR A 181 -1.86 18.62 -9.57
CA THR A 181 -1.44 19.58 -8.53
C THR A 181 -2.66 20.22 -7.88
N LYS A 182 -2.74 20.18 -6.56
CA LYS A 182 -3.82 20.79 -5.79
C LYS A 182 -3.92 22.28 -6.10
N PRO A 183 -5.09 22.79 -6.56
CA PRO A 183 -5.32 24.24 -6.72
C PRO A 183 -5.46 24.95 -5.37
N ASP A 184 -5.29 26.26 -5.35
CA ASP A 184 -5.42 27.05 -4.12
C ASP A 184 -6.86 27.03 -3.58
N ASP A 185 -7.87 27.07 -4.46
CA ASP A 185 -9.29 26.96 -4.10
C ASP A 185 -9.89 25.66 -4.66
N VAL A 186 -9.75 24.57 -3.88
CA VAL A 186 -10.21 23.22 -4.27
C VAL A 186 -11.73 23.10 -4.39
N LEU A 187 -12.49 24.02 -3.82
CA LEU A 187 -13.97 23.97 -3.83
C LEU A 187 -14.57 24.65 -5.07
N ARG A 188 -13.79 25.42 -5.84
CA ARG A 188 -14.23 26.17 -7.01
C ARG A 188 -13.67 25.68 -8.34
N VAL A 189 -12.87 24.63 -8.30
CA VAL A 189 -12.19 24.09 -9.48
C VAL A 189 -12.73 22.70 -9.77
N ASP A 190 -13.24 22.49 -10.97
CA ASP A 190 -13.80 21.19 -11.39
C ASP A 190 -12.73 20.14 -11.71
N ASN A 191 -11.51 20.57 -12.03
CA ASN A 191 -10.38 19.68 -12.31
C ASN A 191 -9.09 20.27 -11.75
N TRP A 192 -8.21 19.43 -11.21
CA TRP A 192 -6.88 19.87 -10.84
C TRP A 192 -5.96 19.96 -12.07
N PRO A 193 -5.04 20.95 -12.11
CA PRO A 193 -4.01 21.00 -13.16
C PRO A 193 -3.23 19.69 -13.24
N MET A 194 -3.10 19.14 -14.44
CA MET A 194 -2.45 17.86 -14.70
C MET A 194 -1.18 18.04 -15.52
N SER A 195 -0.14 17.27 -15.19
CA SER A 195 1.08 17.10 -15.99
C SER A 195 1.43 15.61 -16.11
N ILE A 196 2.19 15.26 -17.16
CA ILE A 196 2.68 13.89 -17.34
C ILE A 196 4.04 13.75 -16.65
N VAL A 197 4.16 12.75 -15.79
CA VAL A 197 5.37 12.36 -15.06
C VAL A 197 6.24 11.46 -15.91
N ASP A 198 5.64 10.42 -16.48
CA ASP A 198 6.31 9.45 -17.34
C ASP A 198 5.32 8.91 -18.39
N ALA A 199 5.79 8.74 -19.61
CA ALA A 199 5.01 8.17 -20.71
C ALA A 199 5.84 7.15 -21.51
N TYR A 200 6.89 6.58 -20.92
CA TYR A 200 7.88 5.77 -21.64
C TYR A 200 8.31 4.52 -20.86
N SER A 201 8.39 4.61 -19.51
CA SER A 201 9.14 3.65 -18.70
C SER A 201 8.29 2.57 -18.08
N PHE A 202 6.98 2.78 -17.91
CA PHE A 202 6.13 1.88 -17.17
C PHE A 202 5.07 1.21 -18.03
N ARG A 203 4.88 -0.07 -17.75
CA ARG A 203 3.79 -0.91 -18.23
C ARG A 203 3.24 -1.67 -17.05
N PHE A 204 1.93 -1.92 -17.03
CA PHE A 204 1.28 -2.81 -16.08
C PHE A 204 1.66 -2.55 -14.60
N VAL A 205 1.39 -1.34 -14.10
CA VAL A 205 1.70 -0.98 -12.70
C VAL A 205 0.63 -1.52 -11.75
N HIS A 206 1.08 -2.27 -10.72
CA HIS A 206 0.17 -2.80 -9.70
C HIS A 206 0.48 -2.28 -8.29
N GLY A 207 1.73 -2.26 -7.86
CA GLY A 207 2.16 -1.75 -6.55
C GLY A 207 2.73 -0.34 -6.66
N VAL A 208 2.30 0.56 -5.77
CA VAL A 208 2.89 1.90 -5.63
C VAL A 208 2.86 2.27 -4.16
N GLU A 209 4.05 2.40 -3.55
CA GLU A 209 4.19 2.84 -2.17
C GLU A 209 4.88 4.20 -2.08
N LYS A 210 4.28 5.10 -1.29
CA LYS A 210 4.83 6.43 -1.02
C LYS A 210 5.79 6.36 0.17
N LYS A 211 6.98 6.87 0.01
CA LYS A 211 8.00 6.93 1.06
C LYS A 211 8.54 8.35 1.23
N PRO A 212 8.34 8.94 2.40
CA PRO A 212 8.97 10.20 2.73
C PRO A 212 10.45 10.02 3.08
N ASN A 213 11.24 11.07 2.94
CA ASN A 213 12.63 11.15 3.44
C ASN A 213 13.62 10.11 2.87
N LEU A 214 13.34 9.52 1.71
CA LEU A 214 14.31 8.64 1.04
C LEU A 214 15.36 9.41 0.22
N ILE A 215 15.07 10.63 -0.19
CA ILE A 215 15.98 11.45 -0.98
C ILE A 215 16.85 12.26 0.00
N PRO A 216 18.17 12.05 0.05
CA PRO A 216 19.02 12.78 0.97
C PRO A 216 18.92 14.31 0.78
N GLY A 217 18.56 15.02 1.85
CA GLY A 217 18.45 16.48 1.87
C GLY A 217 17.22 17.07 1.21
N SER A 218 16.23 16.26 0.86
CA SER A 218 14.92 16.67 0.37
C SER A 218 13.83 16.23 1.33
N SER A 219 12.78 17.04 1.47
CA SER A 219 11.54 16.70 2.20
C SER A 219 10.46 16.11 1.28
N LEU A 220 10.73 16.02 -0.02
CA LEU A 220 9.79 15.47 -0.98
C LEU A 220 9.58 13.98 -0.80
N ASP A 221 8.35 13.56 -1.07
CA ASP A 221 7.99 12.16 -1.12
C ASP A 221 8.55 11.50 -2.38
N SER A 222 8.91 10.23 -2.26
CA SER A 222 9.26 9.39 -3.40
C SER A 222 8.40 8.14 -3.45
N LEU A 223 8.54 7.35 -4.50
CA LEU A 223 7.66 6.23 -4.78
C LEU A 223 8.46 4.96 -5.08
N ILE A 224 8.02 3.85 -4.52
CA ILE A 224 8.42 2.52 -4.94
C ILE A 224 7.32 1.99 -5.85
N VAL A 225 7.68 1.69 -7.09
CA VAL A 225 6.72 1.29 -8.14
C VAL A 225 7.02 -0.13 -8.58
N SER A 226 6.01 -0.99 -8.49
CA SER A 226 6.04 -2.38 -8.97
C SER A 226 5.27 -2.49 -10.29
N SER A 227 5.93 -2.98 -11.32
CA SER A 227 5.43 -3.02 -12.69
C SER A 227 5.97 -4.22 -13.47
N ASP A 228 5.61 -4.35 -14.75
CA ASP A 228 6.21 -5.31 -15.69
C ASP A 228 7.75 -5.20 -15.76
N GLU A 229 8.28 -4.03 -15.52
CA GLU A 229 9.74 -3.77 -15.52
C GLU A 229 10.42 -4.19 -14.22
N GLY A 230 9.65 -4.67 -13.23
CA GLY A 230 10.13 -5.00 -11.91
C GLY A 230 9.91 -3.88 -10.90
N VAL A 231 10.85 -3.69 -9.97
CA VAL A 231 10.78 -2.70 -8.90
C VAL A 231 11.62 -1.47 -9.26
N SER A 232 11.01 -0.30 -9.21
CA SER A 232 11.67 0.98 -9.49
C SER A 232 11.47 1.97 -8.35
N TRP A 233 12.49 2.77 -8.07
CA TRP A 233 12.39 3.96 -7.25
C TRP A 233 12.16 5.16 -8.18
N LEU A 234 11.06 5.88 -7.99
CA LEU A 234 10.66 7.06 -8.76
C LEU A 234 10.64 8.28 -7.85
N TYR A 235 11.39 9.31 -8.20
CA TYR A 235 11.48 10.53 -7.41
C TYR A 235 11.72 11.76 -8.28
N TYR A 236 11.45 12.95 -7.73
CA TYR A 236 11.71 14.21 -8.40
C TYR A 236 13.05 14.80 -7.98
N ASP A 237 13.91 15.07 -8.95
CA ASP A 237 15.18 15.75 -8.75
C ASP A 237 14.94 17.26 -8.83
N GLU A 238 14.89 17.92 -7.67
CA GLU A 238 14.62 19.36 -7.54
C GLU A 238 15.67 20.21 -8.22
N ARG A 239 16.95 19.77 -8.20
CA ARG A 239 18.06 20.51 -8.83
C ARG A 239 17.91 20.60 -10.34
N ASN A 240 17.51 19.50 -10.98
CA ASN A 240 17.38 19.38 -12.43
C ASN A 240 15.92 19.52 -12.89
N GLN A 241 14.97 19.71 -11.95
CA GLN A 241 13.54 19.85 -12.22
C GLN A 241 12.98 18.74 -13.12
N ARG A 242 13.30 17.49 -12.80
CA ARG A 242 12.87 16.32 -13.59
C ARG A 242 12.62 15.10 -12.71
N TRP A 243 11.76 14.23 -13.18
CA TRP A 243 11.56 12.92 -12.60
C TRP A 243 12.72 11.98 -12.93
N ILE A 244 13.16 11.21 -11.96
CA ILE A 244 14.17 10.17 -12.07
C ILE A 244 13.53 8.84 -11.75
N ARG A 245 13.70 7.86 -12.64
CA ARG A 245 13.39 6.47 -12.37
C ARG A 245 14.69 5.69 -12.23
N HIS A 246 14.87 5.06 -11.09
CA HIS A 246 15.97 4.14 -10.84
C HIS A 246 15.44 2.71 -10.72
N LEU A 247 15.89 1.79 -11.60
CA LEU A 247 15.50 0.39 -11.58
C LEU A 247 16.31 -0.34 -10.49
N ILE A 248 15.61 -0.90 -9.49
CA ILE A 248 16.21 -1.68 -8.41
C ILE A 248 16.40 -3.12 -8.84
N GLY A 249 15.38 -3.72 -9.46
CA GLY A 249 15.43 -5.06 -9.98
C GLY A 249 14.34 -5.34 -11.01
N VAL A 250 14.65 -6.22 -11.95
CA VAL A 250 13.78 -6.52 -13.10
C VAL A 250 12.58 -7.41 -12.74
N GLY A 251 12.53 -7.92 -11.51
CA GLY A 251 11.49 -8.85 -11.09
C GLY A 251 11.63 -10.23 -11.72
N GLU A 252 10.55 -11.00 -11.70
CA GLU A 252 10.50 -12.32 -12.27
C GLU A 252 9.93 -12.31 -13.69
N LEU A 253 10.55 -13.04 -14.60
CA LEU A 253 9.99 -13.32 -15.92
C LEU A 253 8.84 -14.30 -15.73
N GLY A 254 7.67 -14.03 -16.30
CA GLY A 254 6.42 -14.77 -16.06
C GLY A 254 6.59 -16.29 -15.97
N GLN A 255 5.94 -16.88 -14.98
CA GLN A 255 6.08 -18.29 -14.60
C GLN A 255 5.29 -19.25 -15.50
N ILE A 256 4.29 -18.75 -16.22
CA ILE A 256 3.46 -19.55 -17.14
C ILE A 256 3.55 -18.95 -18.54
N GLU A 257 3.91 -19.80 -19.50
CA GLU A 257 3.87 -19.47 -20.92
C GLU A 257 2.44 -19.05 -21.30
N ASN A 258 2.27 -17.89 -21.91
CA ASN A 258 0.99 -17.25 -22.25
C ASN A 258 0.24 -16.54 -21.08
N THR A 259 0.75 -16.52 -19.88
CA THR A 259 0.31 -15.52 -18.90
C THR A 259 1.15 -14.27 -19.05
N HIS A 260 0.50 -13.12 -18.98
CA HIS A 260 1.18 -11.86 -19.23
C HIS A 260 1.84 -11.28 -17.96
N PHE A 261 1.80 -12.01 -16.85
CA PHE A 261 2.29 -11.53 -15.56
C PHE A 261 3.79 -11.72 -15.40
N LYS A 262 4.50 -10.62 -15.27
CA LYS A 262 5.96 -10.57 -15.07
C LYS A 262 6.32 -9.39 -14.16
N GLY A 263 7.60 -9.19 -13.90
CA GLY A 263 8.11 -8.09 -13.11
C GLY A 263 7.83 -8.24 -11.63
N SER A 264 7.14 -7.28 -11.04
CA SER A 264 6.77 -7.27 -9.62
C SER A 264 5.33 -6.81 -9.42
N GLY A 265 4.64 -7.39 -8.44
CA GLY A 265 3.27 -7.06 -8.10
C GLY A 265 3.14 -6.02 -7.00
N ASP A 266 4.01 -6.07 -6.00
CA ASP A 266 4.04 -5.10 -4.91
C ASP A 266 5.43 -5.06 -4.27
N ALA A 267 5.83 -3.93 -3.70
CA ALA A 267 7.12 -3.79 -3.04
C ALA A 267 7.12 -2.63 -2.06
N ASP A 268 7.94 -2.75 -1.03
CA ASP A 268 8.18 -1.70 -0.05
C ASP A 268 9.65 -1.66 0.40
N VAL A 269 10.09 -0.51 0.91
CA VAL A 269 11.46 -0.26 1.38
C VAL A 269 11.53 -0.43 2.89
N GLY A 270 12.53 -1.20 3.34
CA GLY A 270 12.85 -1.34 4.76
C GLY A 270 14.11 -0.57 5.15
N ARG A 271 14.03 0.06 6.33
CA ARG A 271 15.13 0.77 7.00
C ARG A 271 15.87 -0.19 7.96
N LEU A 272 17.20 -0.05 8.04
CA LEU A 272 18.02 -0.71 9.07
C LEU A 272 18.95 0.32 9.68
N GLY A 273 18.79 0.60 10.96
CA GLY A 273 19.50 1.64 11.68
C GLY A 273 19.32 3.02 11.03
N ASN A 274 20.39 3.60 10.57
CA ASN A 274 20.42 4.89 9.88
C ASN A 274 20.34 4.80 8.35
N ASP A 275 20.27 3.61 7.78
CA ASP A 275 20.07 3.39 6.34
C ASP A 275 18.58 3.29 6.03
N ALA A 276 17.97 4.42 5.64
CA ALA A 276 16.55 4.49 5.33
C ALA A 276 16.14 3.67 4.09
N PHE A 277 17.11 3.26 3.28
CA PHE A 277 16.91 2.48 2.08
C PHE A 277 17.81 1.24 2.09
N ALA A 278 17.69 0.42 3.14
CA ALA A 278 18.60 -0.70 3.36
C ALA A 278 18.30 -1.91 2.49
N TYR A 279 17.03 -2.21 2.30
CA TYR A 279 16.56 -3.29 1.44
C TYR A 279 15.20 -2.98 0.82
N VAL A 280 14.79 -3.72 -0.19
CA VAL A 280 13.45 -3.68 -0.77
C VAL A 280 12.85 -5.07 -0.74
N ALA A 281 11.73 -5.22 -0.04
CA ALA A 281 10.94 -6.44 -0.06
C ALA A 281 9.94 -6.37 -1.21
N ALA A 282 9.74 -7.46 -1.95
CA ALA A 282 8.83 -7.50 -3.09
C ALA A 282 8.13 -8.84 -3.24
N LEU A 283 6.98 -8.80 -3.91
CA LEU A 283 6.24 -9.95 -4.43
C LEU A 283 6.36 -10.02 -5.94
N GLU A 284 6.74 -11.16 -6.45
CA GLU A 284 7.02 -11.41 -7.87
C GLU A 284 6.39 -12.71 -8.36
N PRO A 285 5.99 -12.74 -9.66
CA PRO A 285 5.67 -11.59 -10.51
C PRO A 285 4.40 -10.85 -10.05
N PHE A 286 3.72 -10.15 -10.93
CA PHE A 286 2.38 -9.58 -10.67
C PHE A 286 1.43 -10.66 -10.13
N HIS A 287 0.71 -10.39 -9.02
CA HIS A 287 -0.08 -11.38 -8.29
C HIS A 287 0.68 -12.69 -8.05
N GLY A 288 1.98 -12.55 -7.73
CA GLY A 288 2.91 -13.68 -7.72
C GLY A 288 2.92 -14.49 -6.44
N ASN A 289 3.76 -15.52 -6.46
CA ASN A 289 3.97 -16.43 -5.34
C ASN A 289 5.35 -16.30 -4.70
N THR A 290 6.26 -15.53 -5.32
CA THR A 290 7.66 -15.45 -4.91
C THR A 290 7.88 -14.20 -4.06
N VAL A 291 8.31 -14.40 -2.82
CA VAL A 291 8.75 -13.33 -1.93
C VAL A 291 10.25 -13.16 -2.11
N VAL A 292 10.66 -11.95 -2.45
CA VAL A 292 12.07 -11.63 -2.64
C VAL A 292 12.48 -10.42 -1.82
N VAL A 293 13.79 -10.29 -1.59
CA VAL A 293 14.40 -9.06 -1.13
C VAL A 293 15.52 -8.66 -2.07
N TYR A 294 15.56 -7.37 -2.38
CA TYR A 294 16.69 -6.73 -3.02
C TYR A 294 17.52 -6.06 -1.94
N CYS A 295 18.80 -6.43 -1.85
CA CYS A 295 19.70 -5.96 -0.80
C CYS A 295 20.91 -5.29 -1.42
N LYS A 296 21.42 -4.29 -0.74
CA LYS A 296 22.67 -3.57 -1.05
C LYS A 296 23.60 -3.58 0.16
N LYS A 297 24.80 -3.09 0.00
CA LYS A 297 25.68 -2.85 1.15
C LYS A 297 25.10 -1.73 2.01
N HIS A 298 25.19 -1.91 3.32
CA HIS A 298 24.70 -0.92 4.29
C HIS A 298 25.37 0.46 4.05
N GLY A 299 24.54 1.51 4.01
CA GLY A 299 24.98 2.89 3.78
C GLY A 299 25.41 3.22 2.34
N GLU A 300 25.35 2.27 1.40
CA GLU A 300 25.55 2.56 -0.03
C GLU A 300 24.36 3.35 -0.58
N ALA A 301 24.64 4.38 -1.39
CA ALA A 301 23.56 5.17 -2.01
C ALA A 301 22.73 4.30 -2.94
N PRO A 302 21.38 4.35 -2.87
CA PRO A 302 20.52 3.41 -3.57
C PRO A 302 20.57 3.52 -5.10
N ASP A 303 20.90 4.69 -5.65
CA ASP A 303 21.07 4.97 -7.07
C ASP A 303 22.41 4.49 -7.64
N LEU A 304 23.39 4.19 -6.77
CA LEU A 304 24.71 3.69 -7.13
C LEU A 304 24.90 2.22 -6.76
N ALA A 305 23.97 1.65 -6.00
CA ALA A 305 24.07 0.32 -5.43
C ALA A 305 23.98 -0.79 -6.49
N GLN A 306 24.76 -1.84 -6.27
CA GLN A 306 24.57 -3.12 -6.94
C GLN A 306 23.57 -3.96 -6.14
N TRP A 307 22.29 -3.84 -6.47
CA TRP A 307 21.24 -4.60 -5.84
C TRP A 307 21.37 -6.10 -6.12
N LYS A 308 21.30 -6.91 -5.05
CA LYS A 308 21.29 -8.35 -5.14
C LYS A 308 19.91 -8.87 -4.80
N ARG A 309 19.34 -9.70 -5.66
CA ARG A 309 18.03 -10.34 -5.46
C ARG A 309 18.20 -11.66 -4.72
N TYR A 310 17.48 -11.86 -3.64
CA TYR A 310 17.38 -13.10 -2.89
C TYR A 310 15.92 -13.54 -2.81
N VAL A 311 15.67 -14.84 -3.13
CA VAL A 311 14.36 -15.46 -2.94
C VAL A 311 14.27 -15.95 -1.50
N LEU A 312 13.24 -15.51 -0.77
CA LEU A 312 12.98 -15.94 0.61
C LEU A 312 11.94 -17.05 0.66
N ASP A 313 10.90 -16.97 -0.16
CA ASP A 313 9.82 -17.94 -0.20
C ASP A 313 9.18 -18.07 -1.58
N VAL A 314 8.57 -19.24 -1.81
CA VAL A 314 7.68 -19.48 -2.94
C VAL A 314 6.40 -20.14 -2.40
N PHE A 315 5.26 -19.48 -2.57
CA PHE A 315 3.96 -19.92 -2.07
C PHE A 315 3.10 -20.48 -3.19
N SER A 316 2.93 -21.78 -3.25
CA SER A 316 2.20 -22.55 -4.27
C SER A 316 2.75 -22.39 -5.69
N ASP A 317 2.19 -23.13 -6.62
CA ASP A 317 2.29 -22.85 -8.04
C ASP A 317 1.20 -21.88 -8.45
N PRO A 318 1.41 -21.02 -9.47
CA PRO A 318 0.36 -20.20 -10.02
C PRO A 318 -0.74 -21.07 -10.63
N ASP A 319 -1.98 -20.56 -10.63
CA ASP A 319 -3.09 -21.23 -11.31
C ASP A 319 -2.96 -21.11 -12.84
N GLU A 320 -3.90 -21.69 -13.58
CA GLU A 320 -3.93 -21.67 -15.05
C GLU A 320 -4.05 -20.26 -15.67
N LYS A 321 -4.43 -19.25 -14.87
CA LYS A 321 -4.46 -17.84 -15.27
C LYS A 321 -3.16 -17.09 -14.90
N GLY A 322 -2.23 -17.75 -14.23
CA GLY A 322 -1.00 -17.14 -13.69
C GLY A 322 -1.20 -16.42 -12.36
N GLU A 323 -2.37 -16.60 -11.73
CA GLU A 323 -2.69 -15.97 -10.46
C GLU A 323 -2.14 -16.78 -9.29
N SER A 324 -1.57 -16.10 -8.30
CA SER A 324 -0.94 -16.68 -7.12
C SER A 324 -1.36 -15.93 -5.85
N PRO A 325 -1.00 -16.45 -4.65
CA PRO A 325 -1.55 -15.93 -3.40
C PRO A 325 -1.01 -14.56 -2.96
N GLY A 326 0.16 -14.13 -3.40
CA GLY A 326 0.77 -12.88 -2.95
C GLY A 326 0.03 -11.63 -3.46
N HIS A 327 -0.19 -10.63 -2.58
CA HIS A 327 -0.93 -9.44 -2.98
C HIS A 327 -0.38 -8.11 -2.44
N CYS A 328 0.21 -8.06 -1.25
CA CYS A 328 0.78 -6.82 -0.70
C CYS A 328 2.00 -7.05 0.16
N VAL A 329 2.85 -6.01 0.23
CA VAL A 329 4.04 -5.93 1.09
C VAL A 329 4.01 -4.60 1.82
N VAL A 330 4.35 -4.58 3.12
CA VAL A 330 4.52 -3.36 3.90
C VAL A 330 5.70 -3.50 4.85
N CYS A 331 6.52 -2.47 4.99
CA CYS A 331 7.65 -2.40 5.91
C CYS A 331 7.34 -1.46 7.08
N ALA A 332 7.68 -1.87 8.30
CA ALA A 332 7.62 -1.03 9.51
C ALA A 332 8.43 -1.64 10.64
N ASP A 333 8.82 -0.82 11.60
CA ASP A 333 9.45 -1.24 12.86
C ASP A 333 8.39 -1.79 13.82
N PHE A 334 8.13 -3.11 13.74
CA PHE A 334 7.08 -3.74 14.54
C PHE A 334 7.55 -4.08 15.97
N ASP A 335 8.81 -4.33 16.21
CA ASP A 335 9.30 -4.72 17.53
C ASP A 335 9.99 -3.57 18.30
N GLY A 336 10.09 -2.38 17.67
CA GLY A 336 10.56 -1.16 18.31
C GLY A 336 12.07 -1.10 18.49
N ASP A 337 12.84 -1.91 17.75
CA ASP A 337 14.31 -1.94 17.86
C ASP A 337 15.01 -0.92 16.95
N GLY A 338 14.24 -0.25 16.10
CA GLY A 338 14.73 0.77 15.17
C GLY A 338 15.01 0.26 13.77
N ASP A 339 15.00 -1.04 13.54
CA ASP A 339 15.05 -1.68 12.24
C ASP A 339 13.63 -2.00 11.75
N GLU A 340 13.41 -1.99 10.45
CA GLU A 340 12.09 -2.32 9.93
C GLU A 340 12.04 -3.77 9.46
N GLU A 341 11.00 -4.46 9.88
CA GLU A 341 10.56 -5.74 9.36
C GLU A 341 9.59 -5.53 8.21
N PHE A 342 9.18 -6.62 7.54
CA PHE A 342 8.11 -6.53 6.57
C PHE A 342 7.06 -7.62 6.72
N LEU A 343 5.84 -7.25 6.35
CA LEU A 343 4.71 -8.16 6.25
C LEU A 343 4.37 -8.43 4.79
N VAL A 344 4.02 -9.69 4.51
CA VAL A 344 3.48 -10.12 3.22
C VAL A 344 2.06 -10.61 3.41
N GLY A 345 1.13 -10.02 2.68
CA GLY A 345 -0.28 -10.43 2.63
C GLY A 345 -0.53 -11.46 1.54
N LEU A 346 -1.09 -12.60 1.93
CA LEU A 346 -1.50 -13.70 1.05
C LEU A 346 -3.02 -13.76 0.96
N ARG A 347 -3.58 -13.65 -0.23
CA ARG A 347 -5.04 -13.63 -0.45
C ARG A 347 -5.70 -15.00 -0.40
N GLY A 348 -5.00 -16.07 -0.79
CA GLY A 348 -5.52 -17.44 -0.87
C GLY A 348 -5.40 -18.07 -2.25
N PRO A 349 -5.99 -19.25 -2.44
CA PRO A 349 -6.82 -20.00 -1.48
C PRO A 349 -6.04 -20.64 -0.34
N ALA A 350 -6.77 -21.13 0.69
CA ALA A 350 -6.14 -21.92 1.74
C ALA A 350 -5.38 -23.12 1.16
N PRO A 351 -4.21 -23.51 1.70
CA PRO A 351 -3.55 -23.00 2.91
C PRO A 351 -2.72 -21.73 2.69
N TRP A 352 -2.70 -21.17 1.47
CA TRP A 352 -1.87 -20.07 1.02
C TRP A 352 -2.56 -18.71 1.22
N GLN A 353 -3.16 -18.51 2.40
CA GLN A 353 -3.72 -17.24 2.84
C GLN A 353 -3.12 -16.85 4.18
N GLY A 354 -3.08 -15.54 4.49
CA GLY A 354 -2.62 -15.05 5.79
C GLY A 354 -1.60 -13.93 5.68
N VAL A 355 -0.94 -13.66 6.81
CA VAL A 355 0.14 -12.68 6.92
C VAL A 355 1.42 -13.38 7.32
N MET A 356 2.46 -13.17 6.55
CA MET A 356 3.82 -13.62 6.83
C MET A 356 4.65 -12.43 7.30
N TYR A 357 5.38 -12.59 8.39
CA TYR A 357 6.28 -11.61 8.98
C TYR A 357 7.73 -12.01 8.73
N TYR A 358 8.56 -11.07 8.32
CA TYR A 358 9.98 -11.29 8.05
C TYR A 358 10.83 -10.27 8.80
N LYS A 359 11.88 -10.73 9.48
CA LYS A 359 12.86 -9.91 10.19
C LYS A 359 14.27 -10.17 9.65
N ALA A 360 14.98 -9.09 9.33
CA ALA A 360 16.36 -9.16 8.86
C ALA A 360 17.29 -9.69 9.95
N VAL A 361 18.18 -10.62 9.58
CA VAL A 361 19.30 -11.09 10.41
C VAL A 361 20.62 -10.66 9.79
N ASP A 362 20.74 -10.81 8.49
CA ASP A 362 21.86 -10.35 7.67
C ASP A 362 21.30 -9.95 6.31
N ALA A 363 20.84 -8.70 6.24
CA ALA A 363 20.17 -8.19 5.05
C ALA A 363 21.07 -8.18 3.82
N GLU A 364 22.38 -7.84 3.97
CA GLU A 364 23.31 -7.82 2.84
C GLU A 364 23.46 -9.18 2.14
N ASN A 365 23.25 -10.26 2.90
CA ASN A 365 23.30 -11.65 2.42
C ASN A 365 21.91 -12.29 2.24
N GLY A 366 20.83 -11.52 2.39
CA GLY A 366 19.46 -11.99 2.18
C GLY A 366 18.99 -12.99 3.24
N VAL A 367 19.50 -12.89 4.48
CA VAL A 367 19.11 -13.79 5.57
C VAL A 367 18.04 -13.14 6.42
N PHE A 368 16.83 -13.71 6.39
CA PHE A 368 15.66 -13.25 7.13
C PHE A 368 15.02 -14.40 7.90
N LEU A 369 14.53 -14.11 9.11
CA LEU A 369 13.64 -15.00 9.86
C LEU A 369 12.21 -14.80 9.40
N LYS A 370 11.38 -15.84 9.55
CA LYS A 370 10.01 -15.83 9.08
C LYS A 370 9.03 -16.44 10.09
N TRP A 371 7.86 -15.81 10.25
CA TRP A 371 6.73 -16.32 11.02
C TRP A 371 5.41 -16.07 10.32
N ARG A 372 4.44 -16.96 10.50
CA ARG A 372 3.04 -16.68 10.14
C ARG A 372 2.36 -15.99 11.33
N VAL A 373 1.85 -14.78 11.13
CA VAL A 373 1.20 -13.97 12.18
C VAL A 373 -0.30 -13.77 11.96
N GLY A 374 -0.81 -14.16 10.79
CA GLY A 374 -2.23 -14.13 10.46
C GLY A 374 -2.63 -15.31 9.57
N ASP A 375 -3.92 -15.68 9.59
CA ASP A 375 -4.48 -16.85 8.91
C ASP A 375 -5.68 -16.53 7.99
N GLU A 376 -6.11 -15.28 7.96
CA GLU A 376 -7.23 -14.81 7.13
C GLU A 376 -6.73 -14.43 5.72
N SER A 377 -7.64 -14.43 4.72
CA SER A 377 -7.35 -13.88 3.39
C SER A 377 -6.96 -12.41 3.46
N VAL A 378 -5.94 -11.99 2.71
CA VAL A 378 -5.43 -10.62 2.76
C VAL A 378 -5.29 -10.02 1.36
N ALA A 379 -6.07 -8.97 1.11
CA ALA A 379 -5.92 -8.11 -0.06
C ALA A 379 -4.94 -6.95 0.22
N ARG A 380 -5.06 -6.31 1.38
CA ARG A 380 -4.22 -5.17 1.80
C ARG A 380 -3.93 -5.24 3.29
N ILE A 381 -2.81 -4.65 3.66
CA ILE A 381 -2.39 -4.41 5.03
C ILE A 381 -2.35 -2.90 5.25
N ALA A 382 -2.97 -2.42 6.32
CA ALA A 382 -2.91 -1.04 6.78
C ALA A 382 -2.16 -0.98 8.11
N LEU A 383 -1.25 -0.04 8.26
CA LEU A 383 -0.47 0.17 9.48
C LEU A 383 -1.11 1.28 10.32
N GLY A 384 -1.18 1.09 11.65
CA GLY A 384 -1.71 2.12 12.54
C GLY A 384 -1.46 1.79 14.01
N ASP A 385 -1.47 2.82 14.85
CA ASP A 385 -1.51 2.66 16.30
C ASP A 385 -2.98 2.75 16.77
N PHE A 386 -3.67 1.61 16.79
CA PHE A 386 -5.11 1.59 17.09
C PHE A 386 -5.41 1.73 18.57
N LYS A 387 -4.45 1.45 19.44
CA LYS A 387 -4.57 1.57 20.91
C LYS A 387 -3.89 2.82 21.48
N GLN A 388 -3.31 3.68 20.65
CA GLN A 388 -2.54 4.87 21.05
C GLN A 388 -1.41 4.57 22.05
N ARG A 389 -0.63 3.54 21.77
CA ARG A 389 0.47 3.06 22.63
C ARG A 389 1.84 3.45 22.12
N GLY A 390 1.93 4.11 20.97
CA GLY A 390 3.19 4.36 20.24
C GLY A 390 3.77 3.09 19.62
N VAL A 391 2.94 2.08 19.38
CA VAL A 391 3.31 0.77 18.82
C VAL A 391 2.55 0.55 17.52
N ILE A 392 3.23 0.06 16.52
CA ILE A 392 2.63 -0.21 15.21
C ILE A 392 1.85 -1.52 15.28
N ASP A 393 0.54 -1.40 15.19
CA ASP A 393 -0.40 -2.48 14.92
C ASP A 393 -0.63 -2.57 13.40
N PHE A 394 -1.31 -3.61 12.93
CA PHE A 394 -1.76 -3.66 11.55
C PHE A 394 -3.20 -4.17 11.41
N ALA A 395 -3.83 -3.77 10.31
CA ALA A 395 -5.15 -4.26 9.94
C ALA A 395 -5.11 -4.87 8.54
N THR A 396 -6.00 -5.83 8.28
CA THR A 396 -6.13 -6.49 6.99
C THR A 396 -7.57 -6.44 6.49
N ILE A 397 -7.75 -6.51 5.17
CA ILE A 397 -9.05 -6.80 4.55
C ILE A 397 -8.91 -8.04 3.66
N GLY A 398 -9.90 -8.93 3.73
CA GLY A 398 -9.95 -10.13 2.90
C GLY A 398 -10.10 -9.79 1.41
N TYR A 399 -9.47 -10.58 0.56
CA TYR A 399 -9.61 -10.43 -0.89
C TYR A 399 -10.91 -11.07 -1.38
N SER A 400 -11.80 -10.27 -1.90
CA SER A 400 -13.03 -10.76 -2.51
C SER A 400 -13.40 -9.84 -3.67
N VAL A 401 -12.96 -10.23 -4.87
CA VAL A 401 -13.14 -9.47 -6.10
C VAL A 401 -13.84 -10.38 -7.12
N PRO A 402 -15.05 -10.02 -7.56
CA PRO A 402 -15.80 -10.82 -8.52
C PRO A 402 -14.99 -11.13 -9.78
N HIS A 403 -15.07 -12.38 -10.24
CA HIS A 403 -14.37 -12.91 -11.43
C HIS A 403 -12.84 -13.12 -11.28
N TYR A 404 -12.25 -12.76 -10.13
CA TYR A 404 -10.84 -13.04 -9.82
C TYR A 404 -10.73 -14.11 -8.74
N TYR A 405 -10.74 -13.69 -7.49
CA TYR A 405 -10.75 -14.57 -6.34
C TYR A 405 -11.70 -14.01 -5.29
N GLU A 406 -12.54 -14.89 -4.73
CA GLU A 406 -13.50 -14.53 -3.69
C GLU A 406 -13.25 -15.40 -2.46
N ALA A 407 -12.75 -14.82 -1.38
CA ALA A 407 -12.61 -15.51 -0.10
C ALA A 407 -13.99 -15.92 0.43
N ALA A 408 -14.09 -17.13 1.00
CA ALA A 408 -15.37 -17.67 1.49
C ALA A 408 -15.99 -16.82 2.62
N ASN A 409 -15.17 -16.13 3.41
CA ASN A 409 -15.60 -15.20 4.45
C ASN A 409 -14.62 -14.05 4.55
N PRO A 410 -14.67 -13.06 3.64
CA PRO A 410 -13.77 -11.92 3.69
C PRO A 410 -14.06 -11.08 4.93
N LYS A 411 -13.00 -10.64 5.63
CA LYS A 411 -13.06 -9.95 6.91
C LYS A 411 -12.21 -8.68 6.88
N VAL A 412 -12.55 -7.72 7.74
CA VAL A 412 -11.61 -6.73 8.25
C VAL A 412 -11.14 -7.20 9.62
N VAL A 413 -9.83 -7.31 9.81
CA VAL A 413 -9.22 -7.81 11.04
C VAL A 413 -8.10 -6.86 11.48
N VAL A 414 -8.08 -6.50 12.75
CA VAL A 414 -6.97 -5.78 13.37
C VAL A 414 -6.11 -6.76 14.16
N TYR A 415 -4.81 -6.62 14.04
CA TYR A 415 -3.80 -7.36 14.77
C TYR A 415 -3.05 -6.39 15.67
N TYR A 416 -3.34 -6.47 16.97
CA TYR A 416 -2.67 -5.65 17.98
C TYR A 416 -1.31 -6.24 18.32
N ASN A 417 -0.28 -5.45 18.17
CA ASN A 417 1.08 -5.85 18.44
C ASN A 417 1.36 -5.92 19.95
N GLU A 418 1.70 -7.08 20.43
CA GLU A 418 2.06 -7.33 21.82
C GLU A 418 3.57 -7.63 21.99
N SER A 419 4.36 -7.40 20.93
CA SER A 419 5.81 -7.69 20.92
C SER A 419 6.63 -6.65 21.67
N THR A 420 6.13 -5.41 21.76
CA THR A 420 6.80 -4.30 22.44
C THR A 420 6.32 -4.19 23.88
N GLY A 421 7.13 -4.62 24.84
CA GLY A 421 6.70 -4.54 26.25
C GLY A 421 7.64 -5.20 27.25
N ILE A 422 8.81 -5.65 26.81
CA ILE A 422 9.87 -6.01 27.77
C ILE A 422 10.75 -4.78 27.97
N SER A 423 10.22 -3.77 28.70
CA SER A 423 11.13 -2.85 29.39
C SER A 423 11.96 -3.72 30.33
N SER A 424 13.27 -3.71 30.12
CA SER A 424 14.20 -4.21 31.12
C SER A 424 13.90 -3.50 32.44
N SER A 425 13.08 -4.13 33.30
CA SER A 425 13.15 -3.83 34.72
C SER A 425 14.58 -4.20 35.12
N SER A 426 15.42 -3.20 35.22
CA SER A 426 16.67 -3.32 35.95
C SER A 426 16.28 -3.70 37.38
N ASP A 427 16.30 -4.97 37.69
CA ASP A 427 16.40 -5.43 39.06
C ASP A 427 17.72 -4.89 39.60
N SER A 428 17.62 -3.78 40.30
CA SER A 428 18.64 -3.32 41.22
C SER A 428 18.38 -4.03 42.54
N ASP A 429 19.13 -5.08 42.79
CA ASP A 429 19.49 -5.50 44.14
C ASP A 429 20.95 -5.22 44.44
#